data_252ae6f78cb06be678a9a73744668eb7
#
_entry.id   252ae6f78cb06be678a9a73744668eb7
#
_cell.length_a   1.000
_cell.length_b   1.000
_cell.length_c   1.000
_cell.angle_alpha   90.00
_cell.angle_beta   90.00
_cell.angle_gamma   90.00
#
_symmetry.space_group_name_H-M   'P 1'
#
loop_
_entity.id
_entity.type
_entity.pdbx_description
1 polymer ?
#
loop_
_entity_poly.entity_id
_entity_poly.type
_entity_poly.pdbx_seq_one_letter_code
_entity_poly.pdbx_strand_id
1 'polypeptide(L)'
;MQEKPIIPFVDLKAQYHSLKSEIDTAVLSIMESAIFVGGEPLNLFEKNFAQACSVKHCIGVGNGTDALYIILRSLGIGPGDEVITAANSWISTSETISQTGAKPVFVDIEKDYYTIDSSKIEEKITANTKAIIPVHLYGQMVEIDKISAIAKKHNLYIIEDCAQSHLAEYKGRIAGTTGIASAFSFYPGKNLGAYGDGGAIITNDDSLAEKIRMFANHGALVKHQHQIEGINSRLDSIQAAILNVKLPYLKDWNMQRLKNAMLYNKLLTGVSEISIPEIRPDAKHIFHLYVIRAKRRNELMNYLSSKGIQTQIHYPAILPLLPAYNYL
;
A
#
# COMPACT_ATOMS: atom_id res chain seq x y z
N MET A 1 30.74 -29.68 -2.77
CA MET A 1 30.55 -28.32 -3.31
C MET A 1 29.79 -27.55 -2.22
N GLN A 2 30.36 -26.50 -1.64
CA GLN A 2 29.62 -25.65 -0.71
C GLN A 2 28.49 -24.97 -1.48
N GLU A 3 27.25 -25.16 -1.05
CA GLU A 3 26.11 -24.41 -1.62
C GLU A 3 26.38 -22.91 -1.45
N LYS A 4 26.31 -22.16 -2.55
CA LYS A 4 26.46 -20.69 -2.49
C LYS A 4 25.32 -20.13 -1.65
N PRO A 5 25.59 -19.20 -0.73
CA PRO A 5 24.52 -18.58 0.05
C PRO A 5 23.53 -17.90 -0.88
N ILE A 6 22.23 -18.22 -0.72
CA ILE A 6 21.17 -17.59 -1.48
C ILE A 6 20.81 -16.28 -0.76
N ILE A 7 20.80 -15.17 -1.51
CA ILE A 7 20.26 -13.89 -1.07
C ILE A 7 18.80 -13.84 -1.55
N PRO A 8 17.82 -14.07 -0.67
CA PRO A 8 16.42 -14.09 -1.05
C PRO A 8 15.92 -12.69 -1.41
N PHE A 9 14.86 -12.61 -2.22
CA PHE A 9 14.22 -11.34 -2.53
C PHE A 9 13.63 -10.68 -1.27
N VAL A 10 13.03 -11.47 -0.37
CA VAL A 10 12.59 -11.07 0.97
C VAL A 10 12.90 -12.22 1.93
N ASP A 11 13.53 -11.92 3.07
CA ASP A 11 13.82 -12.90 4.10
C ASP A 11 12.87 -12.81 5.30
N LEU A 12 11.67 -13.36 5.13
CA LEU A 12 10.65 -13.41 6.19
C LEU A 12 11.04 -14.40 7.32
N LYS A 13 11.89 -15.39 7.03
CA LYS A 13 12.39 -16.31 8.06
C LYS A 13 13.30 -15.59 9.04
N ALA A 14 14.26 -14.80 8.54
CA ALA A 14 15.13 -14.01 9.40
C ALA A 14 14.30 -13.01 10.24
N GLN A 15 13.30 -12.34 9.65
CA GLN A 15 12.42 -11.46 10.40
C GLN A 15 11.66 -12.19 11.51
N TYR A 16 11.08 -13.37 11.23
CA TYR A 16 10.39 -14.17 12.24
C TYR A 16 11.35 -14.58 13.36
N HIS A 17 12.54 -15.11 13.03
CA HIS A 17 13.50 -15.54 14.03
C HIS A 17 13.94 -14.40 14.95
N SER A 18 14.04 -13.18 14.46
CA SER A 18 14.42 -12.02 15.29
C SER A 18 13.34 -11.62 16.32
N LEU A 19 12.07 -11.99 16.09
CA LEU A 19 10.94 -11.68 16.97
C LEU A 19 10.21 -12.95 17.46
N LYS A 20 10.84 -14.12 17.33
CA LYS A 20 10.17 -15.41 17.52
C LYS A 20 9.42 -15.51 18.85
N SER A 21 10.07 -15.17 19.95
CA SER A 21 9.46 -15.28 21.30
C SER A 21 8.21 -14.40 21.45
N GLU A 22 8.28 -13.17 20.97
CA GLU A 22 7.17 -12.21 21.07
C GLU A 22 5.98 -12.65 20.18
N ILE A 23 6.27 -13.09 18.95
CA ILE A 23 5.24 -13.53 17.99
C ILE A 23 4.60 -14.83 18.46
N ASP A 24 5.39 -15.83 18.88
CA ASP A 24 4.85 -17.11 19.36
C ASP A 24 3.93 -16.87 20.56
N THR A 25 4.35 -16.03 21.52
CA THR A 25 3.54 -15.67 22.69
C THR A 25 2.22 -15.01 22.26
N ALA A 26 2.27 -14.05 21.35
CA ALA A 26 1.07 -13.34 20.89
C ALA A 26 0.09 -14.29 20.17
N VAL A 27 0.60 -15.15 19.29
CA VAL A 27 -0.23 -16.12 18.55
C VAL A 27 -0.84 -17.16 19.49
N LEU A 28 -0.06 -17.73 20.42
CA LEU A 28 -0.57 -18.69 21.38
C LEU A 28 -1.65 -18.11 22.30
N SER A 29 -1.51 -16.85 22.72
CA SER A 29 -2.53 -16.14 23.50
C SER A 29 -3.88 -16.04 22.75
N ILE A 30 -3.84 -15.81 21.42
CA ILE A 30 -5.07 -15.82 20.61
C ILE A 30 -5.67 -17.22 20.53
N MET A 31 -4.83 -18.25 20.39
CA MET A 31 -5.30 -19.66 20.37
C MET A 31 -5.98 -20.04 21.70
N GLU A 32 -5.38 -19.66 22.82
CA GLU A 32 -5.94 -19.94 24.16
C GLU A 32 -7.26 -19.19 24.42
N SER A 33 -7.36 -17.93 23.99
CA SER A 33 -8.58 -17.12 24.19
C SER A 33 -9.71 -17.51 23.24
N ALA A 34 -9.40 -18.18 22.11
CA ALA A 34 -10.32 -18.51 21.02
C ALA A 34 -11.05 -17.27 20.43
N ILE A 35 -10.51 -16.06 20.57
CA ILE A 35 -11.04 -14.84 19.98
C ILE A 35 -10.33 -14.61 18.64
N PHE A 36 -10.80 -15.30 17.60
CA PHE A 36 -10.14 -15.28 16.29
C PHE A 36 -10.57 -14.10 15.40
N VAL A 37 -11.68 -13.45 15.68
CA VAL A 37 -12.22 -12.33 14.90
C VAL A 37 -12.64 -11.18 15.82
N GLY A 38 -12.11 -9.99 15.59
CA GLY A 38 -12.39 -8.82 16.40
C GLY A 38 -11.67 -8.86 17.77
N GLY A 39 -12.26 -8.22 18.77
CA GLY A 39 -11.75 -8.21 20.14
C GLY A 39 -10.54 -7.29 20.38
N GLU A 40 -9.92 -7.47 21.53
CA GLU A 40 -8.84 -6.60 22.01
C GLU A 40 -7.62 -6.51 21.08
N PRO A 41 -7.12 -7.60 20.47
CA PRO A 41 -5.96 -7.51 19.60
C PRO A 41 -6.17 -6.61 18.37
N LEU A 42 -7.38 -6.65 17.78
CA LEU A 42 -7.75 -5.79 16.66
C LEU A 42 -7.89 -4.32 17.12
N ASN A 43 -8.60 -4.09 18.22
CA ASN A 43 -8.79 -2.74 18.75
C ASN A 43 -7.46 -2.07 19.11
N LEU A 44 -6.56 -2.83 19.71
CA LEU A 44 -5.21 -2.37 20.05
C LEU A 44 -4.41 -2.03 18.80
N PHE A 45 -4.45 -2.89 17.77
CA PHE A 45 -3.77 -2.64 16.51
C PHE A 45 -4.30 -1.38 15.81
N GLU A 46 -5.62 -1.25 15.67
CA GLU A 46 -6.25 -0.08 15.08
C GLU A 46 -5.83 1.21 15.79
N LYS A 47 -5.85 1.21 17.14
CA LYS A 47 -5.41 2.34 17.95
C LYS A 47 -3.93 2.67 17.73
N ASN A 48 -3.06 1.68 17.80
CA ASN A 48 -1.61 1.85 17.67
C ASN A 48 -1.23 2.31 16.25
N PHE A 49 -1.86 1.75 15.21
CA PHE A 49 -1.58 2.14 13.84
C PHE A 49 -2.12 3.54 13.51
N ALA A 50 -3.31 3.90 13.99
CA ALA A 50 -3.84 5.25 13.90
C ALA A 50 -2.89 6.27 14.56
N GLN A 51 -2.38 5.95 15.75
CA GLN A 51 -1.41 6.79 16.46
C GLN A 51 -0.08 6.90 15.67
N ALA A 52 0.43 5.80 15.13
CA ALA A 52 1.66 5.79 14.34
C ALA A 52 1.54 6.65 13.06
N CYS A 53 0.35 6.67 12.44
CA CYS A 53 0.04 7.50 11.29
C CYS A 53 -0.43 8.93 11.65
N SER A 54 -0.63 9.25 12.94
CA SER A 54 -1.16 10.55 13.40
C SER A 54 -2.54 10.88 12.83
N VAL A 55 -3.45 9.92 12.81
CA VAL A 55 -4.85 10.05 12.36
C VAL A 55 -5.83 9.62 13.44
N LYS A 56 -7.11 9.99 13.29
CA LYS A 56 -8.17 9.64 14.26
C LYS A 56 -8.59 8.18 14.19
N HIS A 57 -8.75 7.63 12.97
CA HIS A 57 -9.36 6.32 12.74
C HIS A 57 -8.44 5.41 11.94
N CYS A 58 -8.39 4.17 12.38
CA CYS A 58 -7.90 3.03 11.61
C CYS A 58 -8.96 1.93 11.67
N ILE A 59 -9.26 1.31 10.54
CA ILE A 59 -10.22 0.22 10.42
C ILE A 59 -9.49 -0.96 9.76
N GLY A 60 -9.33 -2.06 10.52
CA GLY A 60 -8.72 -3.29 10.02
C GLY A 60 -9.65 -4.04 9.06
N VAL A 61 -9.12 -4.40 7.89
CA VAL A 61 -9.85 -5.09 6.83
C VAL A 61 -9.07 -6.31 6.32
N GLY A 62 -9.68 -7.15 5.50
CA GLY A 62 -9.11 -8.41 5.03
C GLY A 62 -7.81 -8.27 4.24
N ASN A 63 -7.65 -7.20 3.46
CA ASN A 63 -6.47 -6.94 2.63
C ASN A 63 -6.50 -5.50 2.08
N GLY A 64 -5.42 -5.10 1.39
CA GLY A 64 -5.33 -3.75 0.79
C GLY A 64 -6.26 -3.53 -0.40
N THR A 65 -6.63 -4.57 -1.13
CA THR A 65 -7.60 -4.50 -2.25
C THR A 65 -8.99 -4.16 -1.71
N ASP A 66 -9.43 -4.90 -0.68
CA ASP A 66 -10.69 -4.61 0.00
C ASP A 66 -10.68 -3.18 0.58
N ALA A 67 -9.56 -2.73 1.13
CA ALA A 67 -9.44 -1.37 1.66
C ALA A 67 -9.79 -0.31 0.60
N LEU A 68 -9.22 -0.40 -0.59
CA LEU A 68 -9.53 0.51 -1.71
C LEU A 68 -11.00 0.41 -2.14
N TYR A 69 -11.50 -0.82 -2.31
CA TYR A 69 -12.90 -1.05 -2.70
C TYR A 69 -13.89 -0.49 -1.69
N ILE A 70 -13.65 -0.73 -0.40
CA ILE A 70 -14.51 -0.22 0.69
C ILE A 70 -14.52 1.31 0.71
N ILE A 71 -13.38 1.97 0.54
CA ILE A 71 -13.31 3.45 0.48
C ILE A 71 -14.16 3.96 -0.69
N LEU A 72 -13.95 3.43 -1.89
CA LEU A 72 -14.68 3.84 -3.09
C LEU A 72 -16.19 3.68 -2.92
N ARG A 73 -16.64 2.53 -2.41
CA ARG A 73 -18.07 2.26 -2.14
C ARG A 73 -18.63 3.17 -1.06
N SER A 74 -17.86 3.44 0.01
CA SER A 74 -18.29 4.32 1.11
C SER A 74 -18.41 5.79 0.69
N LEU A 75 -17.68 6.21 -0.35
CA LEU A 75 -17.77 7.53 -0.98
C LEU A 75 -18.89 7.61 -2.04
N GLY A 76 -19.57 6.50 -2.32
CA GLY A 76 -20.65 6.44 -3.32
C GLY A 76 -20.15 6.40 -4.76
N ILE A 77 -18.88 6.09 -5.00
CA ILE A 77 -18.29 5.97 -6.34
C ILE A 77 -18.81 4.69 -7.02
N GLY A 78 -19.30 4.81 -8.26
CA GLY A 78 -19.95 3.71 -8.97
C GLY A 78 -20.14 3.95 -10.46
N PRO A 79 -21.13 3.28 -11.07
CA PRO A 79 -21.38 3.37 -12.52
C PRO A 79 -21.56 4.80 -13.01
N GLY A 80 -20.85 5.15 -14.08
CA GLY A 80 -20.86 6.50 -14.68
C GLY A 80 -19.77 7.42 -14.15
N ASP A 81 -19.14 7.08 -13.01
CA ASP A 81 -18.03 7.84 -12.46
C ASP A 81 -16.69 7.44 -13.07
N GLU A 82 -15.73 8.34 -13.04
CA GLU A 82 -14.33 8.10 -13.42
C GLU A 82 -13.41 8.34 -12.24
N VAL A 83 -12.37 7.48 -12.10
CA VAL A 83 -11.34 7.61 -11.07
C VAL A 83 -9.97 7.58 -11.73
N ILE A 84 -9.18 8.63 -11.48
CA ILE A 84 -7.83 8.77 -12.04
C ILE A 84 -6.83 8.02 -11.17
N THR A 85 -5.92 7.25 -11.80
CA THR A 85 -4.82 6.59 -11.11
C THR A 85 -3.58 6.44 -11.99
N ALA A 86 -2.47 5.98 -11.42
CA ALA A 86 -1.21 5.76 -12.14
C ALA A 86 -1.31 4.57 -13.11
N ALA A 87 -0.69 4.70 -14.29
CA ALA A 87 -0.57 3.63 -15.27
C ALA A 87 0.34 2.47 -14.79
N ASN A 88 1.23 2.73 -13.85
CA ASN A 88 2.12 1.72 -13.25
C ASN A 88 1.80 1.54 -11.77
N SER A 89 1.15 0.42 -11.45
CA SER A 89 0.85 -0.01 -10.09
C SER A 89 0.55 -1.51 -10.08
N TRP A 90 0.31 -2.07 -8.90
CA TRP A 90 -0.37 -3.36 -8.76
C TRP A 90 -1.83 -3.21 -9.20
N ILE A 91 -2.38 -4.27 -9.80
CA ILE A 91 -3.72 -4.22 -10.41
C ILE A 91 -4.83 -3.81 -9.44
N SER A 92 -4.67 -4.08 -8.13
CA SER A 92 -5.69 -3.74 -7.12
C SER A 92 -6.11 -2.28 -7.16
N THR A 93 -5.18 -1.35 -7.48
CA THR A 93 -5.52 0.08 -7.58
C THR A 93 -6.59 0.35 -8.63
N SER A 94 -6.56 -0.34 -9.77
CA SER A 94 -7.48 -0.13 -10.88
C SER A 94 -8.65 -1.12 -10.92
N GLU A 95 -8.43 -2.40 -10.51
CA GLU A 95 -9.53 -3.37 -10.49
C GLU A 95 -10.62 -2.99 -9.48
N THR A 96 -10.26 -2.38 -8.34
CA THR A 96 -11.24 -1.93 -7.35
C THR A 96 -12.12 -0.79 -7.87
N ILE A 97 -11.58 0.08 -8.73
CA ILE A 97 -12.37 1.09 -9.45
C ILE A 97 -13.39 0.37 -10.33
N SER A 98 -12.95 -0.55 -11.19
CA SER A 98 -13.84 -1.31 -12.09
C SER A 98 -14.89 -2.13 -11.34
N GLN A 99 -14.53 -2.71 -10.19
CA GLN A 99 -15.46 -3.47 -9.35
C GLN A 99 -16.60 -2.62 -8.78
N THR A 100 -16.41 -1.30 -8.60
CA THR A 100 -17.52 -0.40 -8.23
C THR A 100 -18.46 -0.10 -9.40
N GLY A 101 -18.06 -0.43 -10.63
CA GLY A 101 -18.74 -0.01 -11.87
C GLY A 101 -18.22 1.33 -12.41
N ALA A 102 -17.30 2.00 -11.73
CA ALA A 102 -16.64 3.20 -12.23
C ALA A 102 -15.54 2.85 -13.24
N LYS A 103 -15.13 3.85 -14.02
CA LYS A 103 -14.10 3.71 -15.05
C LYS A 103 -12.73 4.16 -14.52
N PRO A 104 -11.68 3.31 -14.55
CA PRO A 104 -10.32 3.75 -14.27
C PRO A 104 -9.80 4.61 -15.43
N VAL A 105 -9.19 5.75 -15.08
CA VAL A 105 -8.53 6.66 -16.02
C VAL A 105 -7.04 6.71 -15.66
N PHE A 106 -6.20 6.27 -16.60
CA PHE A 106 -4.77 6.13 -16.35
C PHE A 106 -3.98 7.38 -16.72
N VAL A 107 -3.07 7.76 -15.84
CA VAL A 107 -2.08 8.82 -16.03
C VAL A 107 -0.69 8.19 -15.96
N ASP A 108 0.20 8.64 -16.85
CA ASP A 108 1.59 8.17 -16.88
C ASP A 108 2.35 8.56 -15.60
N ILE A 109 3.50 7.95 -15.39
CA ILE A 109 4.34 8.15 -14.22
C ILE A 109 5.55 9.05 -14.54
N GLU A 110 6.09 9.67 -13.53
CA GLU A 110 7.38 10.33 -13.60
C GLU A 110 8.50 9.29 -13.77
N LYS A 111 9.37 9.55 -14.72
CA LYS A 111 10.46 8.63 -15.10
C LYS A 111 11.42 8.33 -13.93
N ASP A 112 11.68 9.31 -13.10
CA ASP A 112 12.75 9.22 -12.10
C ASP A 112 12.22 8.81 -10.71
N TYR A 113 10.95 9.09 -10.44
CA TYR A 113 10.31 8.82 -9.14
C TYR A 113 9.33 7.64 -9.18
N TYR A 114 8.93 7.15 -10.36
CA TYR A 114 8.00 6.04 -10.58
C TYR A 114 6.58 6.27 -10.04
N THR A 115 6.25 7.46 -9.59
CA THR A 115 4.92 7.85 -9.11
C THR A 115 4.14 8.59 -10.20
N ILE A 116 2.82 8.73 -10.03
CA ILE A 116 1.97 9.43 -10.99
C ILE A 116 2.52 10.82 -11.32
N ASP A 117 2.56 11.18 -12.60
CA ASP A 117 2.96 12.51 -13.05
C ASP A 117 1.82 13.51 -12.79
N SER A 118 1.98 14.31 -11.74
CA SER A 118 0.97 15.29 -11.32
C SER A 118 0.65 16.33 -12.39
N SER A 119 1.59 16.62 -13.30
CA SER A 119 1.39 17.60 -14.40
C SER A 119 0.42 17.10 -15.47
N LYS A 120 0.20 15.78 -15.56
CA LYS A 120 -0.68 15.14 -16.56
C LYS A 120 -2.07 14.78 -16.02
N ILE A 121 -2.34 15.05 -14.74
CA ILE A 121 -3.62 14.69 -14.11
C ILE A 121 -4.75 15.56 -14.67
N GLU A 122 -4.53 16.87 -14.73
CA GLU A 122 -5.60 17.83 -15.02
C GLU A 122 -6.19 17.66 -16.42
N GLU A 123 -5.39 17.26 -17.43
CA GLU A 123 -5.85 16.97 -18.79
C GLU A 123 -6.77 15.74 -18.90
N LYS A 124 -6.79 14.89 -17.88
CA LYS A 124 -7.63 13.68 -17.81
C LYS A 124 -8.94 13.88 -17.04
N ILE A 125 -9.13 15.06 -16.45
CA ILE A 125 -10.33 15.35 -15.67
C ILE A 125 -11.50 15.63 -16.61
N THR A 126 -12.64 14.97 -16.36
CA THR A 126 -13.92 15.17 -17.05
C THR A 126 -15.00 15.54 -16.03
N ALA A 127 -16.22 15.81 -16.50
CA ALA A 127 -17.38 16.03 -15.62
C ALA A 127 -17.73 14.78 -14.77
N ASN A 128 -17.30 13.60 -15.20
CA ASN A 128 -17.56 12.34 -14.51
C ASN A 128 -16.46 11.97 -13.49
N THR A 129 -15.34 12.68 -13.49
CA THR A 129 -14.25 12.39 -12.55
C THR A 129 -14.69 12.70 -11.12
N LYS A 130 -14.51 11.74 -10.20
CA LYS A 130 -14.88 11.84 -8.78
C LYS A 130 -13.71 11.78 -7.84
N ALA A 131 -12.67 11.03 -8.19
CA ALA A 131 -11.53 10.83 -7.32
C ALA A 131 -10.22 10.68 -8.09
N ILE A 132 -9.11 10.90 -7.36
CA ILE A 132 -7.76 10.55 -7.76
C ILE A 132 -7.24 9.54 -6.74
N ILE A 133 -6.70 8.40 -7.22
CA ILE A 133 -5.99 7.43 -6.40
C ILE A 133 -4.48 7.53 -6.71
N PRO A 134 -3.73 8.40 -6.03
CA PRO A 134 -2.28 8.41 -6.12
C PRO A 134 -1.72 7.17 -5.41
N VAL A 135 -0.74 6.52 -6.04
CA VAL A 135 -0.04 5.36 -5.46
C VAL A 135 1.34 5.80 -5.00
N HIS A 136 1.62 5.62 -3.72
CA HIS A 136 2.95 5.87 -3.14
C HIS A 136 3.87 4.68 -3.40
N LEU A 137 4.21 4.49 -4.68
CA LEU A 137 4.83 3.28 -5.19
C LEU A 137 6.25 3.08 -4.66
N TYR A 138 6.62 1.84 -4.38
CA TYR A 138 7.93 1.39 -3.87
C TYR A 138 8.37 2.00 -2.54
N GLY A 139 7.50 2.80 -1.92
CA GLY A 139 7.79 3.45 -0.63
C GLY A 139 8.16 4.92 -0.73
N GLN A 140 7.92 5.56 -1.89
CA GLN A 140 8.06 7.00 -2.10
C GLN A 140 6.70 7.66 -2.30
N MET A 141 6.45 8.75 -1.60
CA MET A 141 5.24 9.54 -1.80
C MET A 141 5.26 10.29 -3.14
N VAL A 142 4.07 10.43 -3.72
CA VAL A 142 3.81 11.34 -4.84
C VAL A 142 3.98 12.82 -4.40
N GLU A 143 3.99 13.77 -5.33
CA GLU A 143 3.85 15.19 -5.03
C GLU A 143 2.42 15.52 -4.57
N ILE A 144 2.09 15.07 -3.35
CA ILE A 144 0.71 15.10 -2.84
C ILE A 144 0.15 16.52 -2.70
N ASP A 145 0.99 17.52 -2.52
CA ASP A 145 0.60 18.91 -2.47
C ASP A 145 0.08 19.43 -3.83
N LYS A 146 0.72 19.06 -4.94
CA LYS A 146 0.24 19.37 -6.29
C LYS A 146 -1.08 18.66 -6.59
N ILE A 147 -1.17 17.36 -6.26
CA ILE A 147 -2.41 16.59 -6.43
C ILE A 147 -3.54 17.18 -5.58
N SER A 148 -3.25 17.63 -4.35
CA SER A 148 -4.24 18.28 -3.48
C SER A 148 -4.75 19.60 -4.06
N ALA A 149 -3.88 20.39 -4.69
CA ALA A 149 -4.29 21.63 -5.36
C ALA A 149 -5.24 21.35 -6.54
N ILE A 150 -4.91 20.34 -7.37
CA ILE A 150 -5.78 19.90 -8.48
C ILE A 150 -7.13 19.38 -7.95
N ALA A 151 -7.12 18.48 -6.98
CA ALA A 151 -8.32 17.90 -6.41
C ALA A 151 -9.23 18.96 -5.79
N LYS A 152 -8.67 19.93 -5.08
CA LYS A 152 -9.42 21.06 -4.53
C LYS A 152 -10.06 21.93 -5.63
N LYS A 153 -9.31 22.22 -6.70
CA LYS A 153 -9.79 23.03 -7.84
C LYS A 153 -11.01 22.38 -8.55
N HIS A 154 -11.00 21.05 -8.65
CA HIS A 154 -12.02 20.28 -9.36
C HIS A 154 -13.01 19.55 -8.45
N ASN A 155 -12.98 19.80 -7.13
CA ASN A 155 -13.83 19.16 -6.11
C ASN A 155 -13.79 17.63 -6.18
N LEU A 156 -12.58 17.06 -6.25
CA LEU A 156 -12.32 15.62 -6.32
C LEU A 156 -11.87 15.07 -4.97
N TYR A 157 -12.23 13.82 -4.69
CA TYR A 157 -11.64 13.08 -3.56
C TYR A 157 -10.21 12.66 -3.88
N ILE A 158 -9.37 12.60 -2.87
CA ILE A 158 -8.06 11.92 -2.91
C ILE A 158 -8.16 10.70 -2.02
N ILE A 159 -7.84 9.52 -2.58
CA ILE A 159 -7.74 8.26 -1.86
C ILE A 159 -6.31 7.78 -2.02
N GLU A 160 -5.52 7.78 -0.94
CA GLU A 160 -4.11 7.42 -1.05
C GLU A 160 -3.94 5.90 -1.01
N ASP A 161 -3.32 5.32 -2.05
CA ASP A 161 -2.86 3.92 -2.02
C ASP A 161 -1.49 3.87 -1.34
N CYS A 162 -1.51 3.48 -0.07
CA CYS A 162 -0.35 3.39 0.81
C CYS A 162 0.15 1.95 1.00
N ALA A 163 -0.27 1.01 0.15
CA ALA A 163 0.10 -0.40 0.27
C ALA A 163 1.63 -0.67 0.28
N GLN A 164 2.44 0.28 -0.16
CA GLN A 164 3.89 0.18 -0.20
C GLN A 164 4.61 1.31 0.56
N SER A 165 3.90 2.12 1.35
CA SER A 165 4.45 3.37 1.89
C SER A 165 4.22 3.56 3.40
N HIS A 166 4.27 2.47 4.17
CA HIS A 166 4.08 2.48 5.63
C HIS A 166 5.04 3.44 6.33
N LEU A 167 4.54 4.59 6.79
CA LEU A 167 5.29 5.69 7.41
C LEU A 167 6.33 6.37 6.48
N ALA A 168 6.14 6.33 5.15
CA ALA A 168 6.84 7.24 4.26
C ALA A 168 6.39 8.68 4.51
N GLU A 169 7.26 9.66 4.24
CA GLU A 169 6.92 11.06 4.45
C GLU A 169 7.26 11.90 3.20
N TYR A 170 6.51 12.99 3.02
CA TYR A 170 6.82 14.04 2.06
C TYR A 170 6.50 15.41 2.66
N LYS A 171 7.48 16.31 2.71
CA LYS A 171 7.38 17.64 3.35
C LYS A 171 6.82 17.56 4.78
N GLY A 172 7.27 16.58 5.55
CA GLY A 172 6.87 16.34 6.94
C GLY A 172 5.48 15.73 7.13
N ARG A 173 4.75 15.37 6.06
CA ARG A 173 3.46 14.67 6.12
C ARG A 173 3.66 13.18 5.91
N ILE A 174 3.04 12.38 6.76
CA ILE A 174 3.07 10.90 6.64
C ILE A 174 2.14 10.47 5.50
N ALA A 175 2.54 9.45 4.73
CA ALA A 175 1.71 8.85 3.69
C ALA A 175 0.37 8.39 4.24
N GLY A 176 -0.70 8.73 3.55
CA GLY A 176 -2.07 8.38 3.94
C GLY A 176 -2.78 9.44 4.79
N THR A 177 -2.16 10.60 5.07
CA THR A 177 -2.75 11.61 5.95
C THR A 177 -3.29 12.84 5.21
N THR A 178 -3.21 12.86 3.89
CA THR A 178 -3.63 14.02 3.08
C THR A 178 -4.98 13.81 2.41
N GLY A 179 -5.26 12.60 1.92
CA GLY A 179 -6.53 12.24 1.30
C GLY A 179 -7.68 12.14 2.29
N ILE A 180 -8.90 11.98 1.76
CA ILE A 180 -10.11 11.74 2.59
C ILE A 180 -10.02 10.43 3.35
N ALA A 181 -9.39 9.40 2.73
CA ALA A 181 -9.07 8.12 3.32
C ALA A 181 -7.89 7.49 2.58
N SER A 182 -7.28 6.47 3.19
CA SER A 182 -6.11 5.81 2.62
C SER A 182 -6.12 4.31 2.91
N ALA A 183 -5.65 3.53 1.93
CA ALA A 183 -5.61 2.08 1.99
C ALA A 183 -4.20 1.57 2.25
N PHE A 184 -4.07 0.64 3.20
CA PHE A 184 -2.84 -0.06 3.53
C PHE A 184 -2.99 -1.56 3.31
N SER A 185 -1.90 -2.21 2.90
CA SER A 185 -1.80 -3.66 2.79
C SER A 185 -0.79 -4.19 3.79
N PHE A 186 -1.16 -5.24 4.50
CA PHE A 186 -0.26 -5.98 5.39
C PHE A 186 0.10 -7.35 4.82
N TYR A 187 0.06 -7.51 3.48
CA TYR A 187 0.60 -8.71 2.83
C TYR A 187 2.01 -9.00 3.37
N PRO A 188 2.40 -10.27 3.60
CA PRO A 188 3.61 -10.63 4.33
C PRO A 188 4.90 -9.94 3.88
N GLY A 189 5.04 -9.68 2.58
CA GLY A 189 6.20 -8.99 2.00
C GLY A 189 6.25 -7.47 2.22
N LYS A 190 5.21 -6.84 2.79
CA LYS A 190 5.17 -5.39 3.05
C LYS A 190 6.10 -5.00 4.20
N ASN A 191 6.47 -3.70 4.28
CA ASN A 191 7.35 -3.21 5.35
C ASN A 191 6.77 -3.51 6.73
N LEU A 192 5.44 -3.42 6.86
CA LEU A 192 4.69 -3.98 7.98
C LEU A 192 3.80 -5.09 7.42
N GLY A 193 4.24 -6.33 7.52
CA GLY A 193 3.54 -7.50 6.98
C GLY A 193 2.99 -8.41 8.07
N ALA A 194 1.75 -8.86 7.91
CA ALA A 194 1.13 -9.95 8.70
C ALA A 194 1.71 -11.31 8.31
N TYR A 195 1.18 -12.38 8.85
CA TYR A 195 1.51 -13.77 8.44
C TYR A 195 0.33 -14.42 7.71
N GLY A 196 -0.28 -13.66 6.83
CA GLY A 196 -1.40 -13.93 5.97
C GLY A 196 -1.85 -12.64 5.32
N ASP A 197 -3.06 -12.59 4.79
CA ASP A 197 -3.63 -11.35 4.29
C ASP A 197 -4.02 -10.43 5.45
N GLY A 198 -4.00 -9.13 5.16
CA GLY A 198 -4.40 -8.08 6.06
C GLY A 198 -4.33 -6.73 5.39
N GLY A 199 -5.14 -5.80 5.85
CA GLY A 199 -5.16 -4.42 5.40
C GLY A 199 -5.76 -3.50 6.44
N ALA A 200 -5.65 -2.21 6.19
CA ALA A 200 -6.34 -1.20 6.98
C ALA A 200 -6.75 -0.01 6.11
N ILE A 201 -7.75 0.69 6.59
CA ILE A 201 -8.16 2.00 6.09
C ILE A 201 -7.92 3.01 7.22
N ILE A 202 -7.29 4.14 6.90
CA ILE A 202 -7.18 5.26 7.83
C ILE A 202 -7.91 6.48 7.31
N THR A 203 -8.49 7.27 8.21
CA THR A 203 -9.16 8.53 7.89
C THR A 203 -9.26 9.44 9.12
N ASN A 204 -9.44 10.74 8.88
CA ASN A 204 -9.77 11.71 9.92
C ASN A 204 -11.27 12.09 9.93
N ASP A 205 -12.05 11.57 8.97
CA ASP A 205 -13.49 11.83 8.83
C ASP A 205 -14.29 10.81 9.64
N ASP A 206 -14.96 11.30 10.69
CA ASP A 206 -15.71 10.46 11.63
C ASP A 206 -16.89 9.75 10.94
N SER A 207 -17.61 10.45 10.05
CA SER A 207 -18.75 9.90 9.30
C SER A 207 -18.32 8.83 8.28
N LEU A 208 -17.19 9.08 7.59
CA LEU A 208 -16.63 8.10 6.64
C LEU A 208 -16.12 6.87 7.37
N ALA A 209 -15.47 7.02 8.54
CA ALA A 209 -15.01 5.89 9.35
C ALA A 209 -16.17 4.98 9.78
N GLU A 210 -17.32 5.55 10.16
CA GLU A 210 -18.52 4.78 10.50
C GLU A 210 -19.06 4.02 9.29
N LYS A 211 -19.19 4.67 8.12
CA LYS A 211 -19.63 4.03 6.87
C LYS A 211 -18.70 2.89 6.46
N ILE A 212 -17.38 3.08 6.58
CA ILE A 212 -16.37 2.07 6.28
C ILE A 212 -16.53 0.86 7.19
N ARG A 213 -16.65 1.07 8.53
CA ARG A 213 -16.87 -0.02 9.49
C ARG A 213 -18.15 -0.78 9.18
N MET A 214 -19.22 -0.06 8.90
CA MET A 214 -20.51 -0.64 8.54
C MET A 214 -20.40 -1.50 7.26
N PHE A 215 -19.85 -0.94 6.19
CA PHE A 215 -19.72 -1.63 4.90
C PHE A 215 -18.83 -2.88 4.99
N ALA A 216 -17.71 -2.81 5.71
CA ALA A 216 -16.77 -3.92 5.92
C ALA A 216 -17.35 -5.05 6.79
N ASN A 217 -18.43 -4.80 7.51
CA ASN A 217 -19.09 -5.75 8.42
C ASN A 217 -20.55 -6.02 8.02
N HIS A 218 -20.75 -6.48 6.78
CA HIS A 218 -22.09 -6.86 6.26
C HIS A 218 -23.14 -5.74 6.34
N GLY A 219 -22.74 -4.47 6.31
CA GLY A 219 -23.66 -3.34 6.42
C GLY A 219 -24.21 -3.07 7.81
N ALA A 220 -23.53 -3.53 8.88
CA ALA A 220 -24.01 -3.44 10.24
C ALA A 220 -22.93 -2.93 11.21
N LEU A 221 -23.27 -1.93 12.04
CA LEU A 221 -22.48 -1.53 13.22
C LEU A 221 -22.83 -2.36 14.45
N VAL A 222 -24.09 -2.74 14.56
CA VAL A 222 -24.61 -3.61 15.62
C VAL A 222 -25.04 -4.93 15.01
N LYS A 223 -24.64 -6.04 15.64
CA LYS A 223 -24.95 -7.40 15.14
C LYS A 223 -26.44 -7.56 14.83
N HIS A 224 -26.76 -8.12 13.65
CA HIS A 224 -28.12 -8.32 13.12
C HIS A 224 -28.90 -7.04 12.77
N GLN A 225 -28.28 -5.85 12.80
CA GLN A 225 -28.90 -4.59 12.39
C GLN A 225 -28.24 -4.07 11.10
N HIS A 226 -28.52 -4.73 9.97
CA HIS A 226 -27.98 -4.41 8.67
C HIS A 226 -28.73 -3.20 8.08
N GLN A 227 -28.02 -2.06 7.92
CA GLN A 227 -28.60 -0.81 7.40
C GLN A 227 -28.38 -0.65 5.90
N ILE A 228 -27.32 -1.29 5.38
CA ILE A 228 -26.96 -1.30 3.96
C ILE A 228 -26.47 -2.72 3.59
N GLU A 229 -26.37 -3.00 2.29
CA GLU A 229 -25.59 -4.15 1.83
C GLU A 229 -24.10 -3.84 1.97
N GLY A 230 -23.33 -4.75 2.54
CA GLY A 230 -21.90 -4.63 2.73
C GLY A 230 -21.18 -5.92 2.39
N ILE A 231 -19.92 -6.01 2.79
CA ILE A 231 -19.10 -7.21 2.59
C ILE A 231 -18.54 -7.73 3.92
N ASN A 232 -17.97 -8.92 3.90
CA ASN A 232 -17.18 -9.46 4.99
C ASN A 232 -15.70 -9.20 4.73
N SER A 233 -15.16 -8.11 5.28
CA SER A 233 -13.75 -7.80 5.19
C SER A 233 -13.24 -7.29 6.53
N ARG A 234 -12.50 -8.14 7.23
CA ARG A 234 -12.00 -7.89 8.59
C ARG A 234 -10.56 -8.34 8.71
N LEU A 235 -9.79 -7.66 9.55
CA LEU A 235 -8.47 -8.13 9.96
C LEU A 235 -8.63 -9.13 11.11
N ASP A 236 -8.16 -10.36 10.90
CA ASP A 236 -8.24 -11.41 11.92
C ASP A 236 -7.39 -11.08 13.14
N SER A 237 -7.83 -11.53 14.33
CA SER A 237 -7.15 -11.25 15.61
C SER A 237 -5.73 -11.78 15.64
N ILE A 238 -5.45 -12.92 15.01
CA ILE A 238 -4.10 -13.49 14.89
C ILE A 238 -3.20 -12.52 14.11
N GLN A 239 -3.68 -12.02 12.98
CA GLN A 239 -2.90 -11.07 12.16
C GLN A 239 -2.69 -9.75 12.91
N ALA A 240 -3.73 -9.25 13.58
CA ALA A 240 -3.63 -8.04 14.40
C ALA A 240 -2.63 -8.19 15.56
N ALA A 241 -2.58 -9.34 16.23
CA ALA A 241 -1.61 -9.64 17.28
C ALA A 241 -0.17 -9.63 16.75
N ILE A 242 0.07 -10.28 15.60
CA ILE A 242 1.37 -10.27 14.92
C ILE A 242 1.79 -8.85 14.53
N LEU A 243 0.87 -8.07 13.98
CA LEU A 243 1.12 -6.68 13.58
C LEU A 243 1.40 -5.78 14.78
N ASN A 244 0.74 -5.99 15.93
CA ASN A 244 1.04 -5.29 17.18
C ASN A 244 2.48 -5.54 17.66
N VAL A 245 2.97 -6.77 17.55
CA VAL A 245 4.36 -7.10 17.87
C VAL A 245 5.33 -6.39 16.91
N LYS A 246 5.03 -6.35 15.62
CA LYS A 246 5.91 -5.80 14.58
C LYS A 246 5.92 -4.29 14.48
N LEU A 247 4.80 -3.62 14.77
CA LEU A 247 4.64 -2.18 14.57
C LEU A 247 5.70 -1.32 15.28
N PRO A 248 6.13 -1.59 16.52
CA PRO A 248 7.19 -0.84 17.18
C PRO A 248 8.52 -0.84 16.42
N TYR A 249 8.82 -1.89 15.67
CA TYR A 249 10.09 -2.04 14.93
C TYR A 249 10.06 -1.41 13.52
N LEU A 250 8.89 -0.99 13.04
CA LEU A 250 8.71 -0.54 11.65
C LEU A 250 9.63 0.63 11.28
N LYS A 251 9.80 1.61 12.17
CA LYS A 251 10.68 2.77 11.90
C LYS A 251 12.13 2.35 11.72
N ASP A 252 12.61 1.45 12.54
CA ASP A 252 13.99 0.94 12.49
C ASP A 252 14.21 0.10 11.23
N TRP A 253 13.24 -0.72 10.86
CA TRP A 253 13.30 -1.47 9.59
C TRP A 253 13.29 -0.55 8.37
N ASN A 254 12.49 0.51 8.37
CA ASN A 254 12.50 1.51 7.30
C ASN A 254 13.87 2.22 7.21
N MET A 255 14.47 2.60 8.35
CA MET A 255 15.81 3.18 8.37
C MET A 255 16.87 2.20 7.83
N GLN A 256 16.79 0.91 8.18
CA GLN A 256 17.71 -0.09 7.65
C GLN A 256 17.55 -0.29 6.13
N ARG A 257 16.32 -0.28 5.61
CA ARG A 257 16.04 -0.31 4.17
C ARG A 257 16.63 0.90 3.46
N LEU A 258 16.45 2.11 4.01
CA LEU A 258 17.08 3.32 3.47
C LEU A 258 18.61 3.21 3.46
N LYS A 259 19.22 2.72 4.53
CA LYS A 259 20.67 2.53 4.62
C LYS A 259 21.20 1.57 3.54
N ASN A 260 20.48 0.46 3.31
CA ASN A 260 20.82 -0.49 2.26
C ASN A 260 20.67 0.14 0.86
N ALA A 261 19.60 0.92 0.64
CA ALA A 261 19.37 1.63 -0.62
C ALA A 261 20.47 2.65 -0.91
N MET A 262 20.92 3.41 0.09
CA MET A 262 22.04 4.34 -0.08
C MET A 262 23.35 3.62 -0.41
N LEU A 263 23.58 2.42 0.15
CA LEU A 263 24.71 1.58 -0.21
C LEU A 263 24.61 1.11 -1.68
N TYR A 264 23.43 0.66 -2.11
CA TYR A 264 23.18 0.33 -3.52
C TYR A 264 23.44 1.54 -4.43
N ASN A 265 22.93 2.71 -4.10
CA ASN A 265 23.17 3.94 -4.87
C ASN A 265 24.68 4.20 -5.02
N LYS A 266 25.44 4.13 -3.92
CA LYS A 266 26.90 4.32 -3.93
C LYS A 266 27.62 3.31 -4.83
N LEU A 267 27.23 2.04 -4.79
CA LEU A 267 27.87 0.96 -5.53
C LEU A 267 27.48 0.92 -7.01
N LEU A 268 26.27 1.39 -7.36
CA LEU A 268 25.72 1.37 -8.71
C LEU A 268 25.91 2.70 -9.47
N THR A 269 26.29 3.77 -8.78
CA THR A 269 26.62 5.06 -9.42
C THR A 269 27.73 4.86 -10.46
N GLY A 270 27.51 5.37 -11.68
CA GLY A 270 28.46 5.28 -12.79
C GLY A 270 28.35 4.02 -13.64
N VAL A 271 27.46 3.07 -13.31
CA VAL A 271 27.17 1.91 -14.16
C VAL A 271 26.22 2.36 -15.29
N SER A 272 26.74 2.56 -16.49
CA SER A 272 26.06 3.23 -17.60
C SER A 272 24.78 2.52 -18.12
N GLU A 273 24.62 1.23 -17.86
CA GLU A 273 23.47 0.45 -18.31
C GLU A 273 22.33 0.37 -17.28
N ILE A 274 22.53 0.97 -16.09
CA ILE A 274 21.60 0.96 -14.96
C ILE A 274 21.18 2.39 -14.63
N SER A 275 19.86 2.58 -14.43
CA SER A 275 19.33 3.79 -13.80
C SER A 275 18.87 3.41 -12.39
N ILE A 276 19.43 4.06 -11.37
CA ILE A 276 19.03 3.89 -9.98
C ILE A 276 17.77 4.74 -9.68
N PRO A 277 16.97 4.39 -8.66
CA PRO A 277 15.81 5.20 -8.27
C PRO A 277 16.25 6.53 -7.66
N GLU A 278 15.59 7.61 -8.07
CA GLU A 278 15.78 8.94 -7.49
C GLU A 278 14.91 9.10 -6.24
N ILE A 279 15.43 9.83 -5.25
CA ILE A 279 14.65 10.25 -4.09
C ILE A 279 14.18 11.67 -4.33
N ARG A 280 12.86 11.88 -4.28
CA ARG A 280 12.26 13.18 -4.42
C ARG A 280 12.76 14.13 -3.31
N PRO A 281 13.07 15.40 -3.61
CA PRO A 281 13.36 16.38 -2.58
C PRO A 281 12.27 16.42 -1.51
N ASP A 282 12.67 16.60 -0.26
CA ASP A 282 11.79 16.63 0.93
C ASP A 282 11.02 15.33 1.20
N ALA A 283 11.35 14.19 0.52
CA ALA A 283 10.76 12.90 0.78
C ALA A 283 11.63 12.02 1.69
N LYS A 284 11.00 11.31 2.61
CA LYS A 284 11.58 10.17 3.32
C LYS A 284 11.10 8.88 2.65
N HIS A 285 11.86 8.41 1.67
CA HIS A 285 11.60 7.16 0.97
C HIS A 285 11.91 5.98 1.90
N ILE A 286 10.98 5.04 2.06
CA ILE A 286 11.15 3.89 2.97
C ILE A 286 11.63 2.63 2.26
N PHE A 287 11.85 2.69 0.95
CA PHE A 287 12.34 1.59 0.11
C PHE A 287 11.66 0.25 0.40
N HIS A 288 10.33 0.23 0.23
CA HIS A 288 9.62 -1.05 0.15
C HIS A 288 10.30 -1.96 -0.88
N LEU A 289 10.63 -1.40 -2.03
CA LEU A 289 11.45 -2.02 -3.06
C LEU A 289 12.55 -1.05 -3.51
N TYR A 290 13.73 -1.60 -3.82
CA TYR A 290 14.78 -0.90 -4.52
C TYR A 290 14.72 -1.30 -5.99
N VAL A 291 14.13 -0.44 -6.82
CA VAL A 291 13.82 -0.74 -8.23
C VAL A 291 14.75 0.03 -9.15
N ILE A 292 15.55 -0.71 -9.92
CA ILE A 292 16.42 -0.16 -10.97
C ILE A 292 15.77 -0.35 -12.34
N ARG A 293 16.19 0.45 -13.32
CA ARG A 293 15.96 0.19 -14.75
C ARG A 293 17.28 -0.28 -15.37
N ALA A 294 17.24 -1.35 -16.15
CA ALA A 294 18.41 -1.90 -16.80
C ALA A 294 18.11 -2.13 -18.29
N LYS A 295 19.04 -1.72 -19.18
CA LYS A 295 18.90 -1.92 -20.65
C LYS A 295 18.79 -3.39 -21.01
N ARG A 296 19.60 -4.26 -20.37
CA ARG A 296 19.61 -5.71 -20.56
C ARG A 296 19.04 -6.44 -19.34
N ARG A 297 17.81 -6.05 -18.95
CA ARG A 297 17.18 -6.51 -17.70
C ARG A 297 17.18 -8.03 -17.55
N ASN A 298 16.74 -8.77 -18.57
CA ASN A 298 16.59 -10.23 -18.46
C ASN A 298 17.94 -10.93 -18.33
N GLU A 299 18.97 -10.46 -19.04
CA GLU A 299 20.34 -10.98 -18.90
C GLU A 299 20.89 -10.71 -17.50
N LEU A 300 20.67 -9.51 -16.97
CA LEU A 300 21.07 -9.16 -15.61
C LEU A 300 20.36 -10.05 -14.57
N MET A 301 19.08 -10.29 -14.72
CA MET A 301 18.32 -11.19 -13.82
C MET A 301 18.87 -12.62 -13.84
N ASN A 302 19.16 -13.16 -15.04
CA ASN A 302 19.74 -14.49 -15.19
C ASN A 302 21.13 -14.56 -14.55
N TYR A 303 21.96 -13.54 -14.77
CA TYR A 303 23.29 -13.45 -14.14
C TYR A 303 23.19 -13.41 -12.62
N LEU A 304 22.35 -12.55 -12.05
CA LEU A 304 22.16 -12.45 -10.59
C LEU A 304 21.64 -13.76 -10.01
N SER A 305 20.69 -14.41 -10.67
CA SER A 305 20.21 -15.74 -10.28
C SER A 305 21.32 -16.77 -10.25
N SER A 306 22.23 -16.78 -11.25
CA SER A 306 23.41 -17.66 -11.26
C SER A 306 24.40 -17.40 -10.11
N LYS A 307 24.33 -16.21 -9.50
CA LYS A 307 25.09 -15.82 -8.32
C LYS A 307 24.36 -16.06 -7.00
N GLY A 308 23.15 -16.63 -7.06
CA GLY A 308 22.31 -16.87 -5.88
C GLY A 308 21.53 -15.62 -5.39
N ILE A 309 21.42 -14.58 -6.21
CA ILE A 309 20.70 -13.34 -5.89
C ILE A 309 19.33 -13.37 -6.54
N GLN A 310 18.27 -13.38 -5.76
CA GLN A 310 16.89 -13.35 -6.25
C GLN A 310 16.46 -11.94 -6.63
N THR A 311 15.78 -11.82 -7.77
CA THR A 311 15.23 -10.57 -8.29
C THR A 311 13.84 -10.77 -8.84
N GLN A 312 13.03 -9.70 -8.91
CA GLN A 312 11.68 -9.72 -9.48
C GLN A 312 11.42 -8.45 -10.29
N ILE A 313 10.41 -8.50 -11.16
CA ILE A 313 9.99 -7.35 -11.97
C ILE A 313 8.73 -6.73 -11.34
N HIS A 314 8.76 -5.44 -11.07
CA HIS A 314 7.64 -4.66 -10.56
C HIS A 314 7.38 -3.43 -11.44
N TYR A 315 6.47 -3.50 -12.47
CA TYR A 315 5.71 -4.68 -12.85
C TYR A 315 6.02 -5.04 -14.30
N PRO A 316 5.72 -6.27 -14.79
CA PRO A 316 6.10 -6.70 -16.15
C PRO A 316 5.30 -5.98 -17.26
N ALA A 317 4.10 -5.50 -16.95
CA ALA A 317 3.24 -4.71 -17.84
C ALA A 317 2.60 -3.56 -17.08
N ILE A 318 2.37 -2.45 -17.75
CA ILE A 318 1.59 -1.32 -17.20
C ILE A 318 0.09 -1.64 -17.27
N LEU A 319 -0.67 -1.11 -16.33
CA LEU A 319 -2.09 -1.43 -16.15
C LEU A 319 -2.94 -1.29 -17.43
N PRO A 320 -2.87 -0.15 -18.18
CA PRO A 320 -3.70 0.01 -19.38
C PRO A 320 -3.39 -0.97 -20.52
N LEU A 321 -2.27 -1.68 -20.47
CA LEU A 321 -1.90 -2.69 -21.47
C LEU A 321 -2.24 -4.12 -21.03
N LEU A 322 -2.84 -4.30 -19.88
CA LEU A 322 -3.29 -5.62 -19.44
C LEU A 322 -4.55 -6.04 -20.21
N PRO A 323 -4.66 -7.33 -20.61
CA PRO A 323 -5.88 -7.84 -21.26
C PRO A 323 -7.16 -7.55 -20.48
N ALA A 324 -7.07 -7.43 -19.16
CA ALA A 324 -8.19 -7.09 -18.28
C ALA A 324 -8.82 -5.71 -18.59
N TYR A 325 -8.12 -4.82 -19.28
CA TYR A 325 -8.56 -3.46 -19.61
C TYR A 325 -8.77 -3.22 -21.11
N ASN A 326 -8.85 -4.28 -21.92
CA ASN A 326 -9.11 -4.14 -23.37
C ASN A 326 -10.48 -3.51 -23.71
N TYR A 327 -11.34 -3.32 -22.71
CA TYR A 327 -12.65 -2.68 -22.86
C TYR A 327 -12.60 -1.13 -22.72
N LEU A 328 -11.48 -0.57 -22.27
CA LEU A 328 -11.26 0.87 -22.11
C LEU A 328 -10.79 1.48 -23.43
#